data_762f634efa37480503b11cc732346161
#
_entry.id   762f634efa37480503b11cc732346161
#
_cell.length_a   1.000
_cell.length_b   1.000
_cell.length_c   1.000
_cell.angle_alpha   90.00
_cell.angle_beta   90.00
_cell.angle_gamma   90.00
#
_symmetry.space_group_name_H-M   'P 1'
#
loop_
_entity.id
_entity.type
_entity.pdbx_description
1 polymer ?
#
loop_
_entity_poly.entity_id
_entity_poly.type
_entity_poly.pdbx_seq_one_letter_code
_entity_poly.pdbx_strand_id
1 'polypeptide(L)'
;MNIKKRFFLLLTFCFISIVSYSLEIKDGMVVDKYNNSVELKEYNRIVLADPAGIEILYMLGAEDKIAAIGKTFMSKIQPVEKTNKLPSVGNITKPSIEKILSFSPDLVILNTMSISTGDSLKKLKIPFIISETEKIDDIFKNLEIYGEFTGKKAEADAIYQDGKKRVDTLKAKLEKEPLNLKGAILYVTTPMLAFNDESLPGEIMRFLGVKNIAGDLKGSRPIISQDLLIRENPDFLAGAMSIKSPDDLKKSAVLKTTAGKNENLFIVDSSKILRGSPRLFEEMEKFYNELVIIKNK
;
A
#
# COMPACT_ATOMS: atom_id res chain seq x y z
N MET A 1 -38.68 36.41 -43.72
CA MET A 1 -37.30 36.48 -43.21
C MET A 1 -37.24 35.62 -41.93
N ASN A 2 -36.84 34.35 -42.13
CA ASN A 2 -36.93 33.32 -41.08
C ASN A 2 -35.60 33.23 -40.29
N ILE A 3 -35.63 33.58 -39.01
CA ILE A 3 -34.51 33.42 -38.09
C ILE A 3 -34.67 32.08 -37.42
N LYS A 4 -33.85 31.08 -37.86
CA LYS A 4 -33.73 29.77 -37.20
C LYS A 4 -32.90 29.94 -35.94
N LYS A 5 -33.55 29.84 -34.75
CA LYS A 5 -32.89 29.72 -33.47
C LYS A 5 -32.25 28.33 -33.40
N ARG A 6 -30.90 28.24 -33.46
CA ARG A 6 -30.14 27.05 -33.13
C ARG A 6 -30.00 26.95 -31.62
N PHE A 7 -30.72 26.02 -31.02
CA PHE A 7 -30.53 25.60 -29.62
C PHE A 7 -29.25 24.80 -29.55
N PHE A 8 -28.22 25.34 -28.96
CA PHE A 8 -26.93 24.62 -28.68
C PHE A 8 -27.11 23.96 -27.32
N LEU A 9 -27.40 22.63 -27.34
CA LEU A 9 -27.47 21.82 -26.13
C LEU A 9 -26.04 21.52 -25.67
N LEU A 10 -25.54 22.27 -24.66
CA LEU A 10 -24.29 21.95 -23.98
C LEU A 10 -24.53 20.68 -23.11
N LEU A 11 -24.14 19.52 -23.61
CA LEU A 11 -24.01 18.32 -22.79
C LEU A 11 -22.78 18.50 -21.89
N THR A 12 -23.00 18.91 -20.65
CA THR A 12 -21.98 18.87 -19.62
C THR A 12 -21.77 17.40 -19.24
N PHE A 13 -20.73 16.80 -19.80
CA PHE A 13 -20.26 15.48 -19.37
C PHE A 13 -19.64 15.67 -17.98
N CYS A 14 -20.42 15.39 -16.93
CA CYS A 14 -19.85 15.19 -15.59
C CYS A 14 -18.99 13.91 -15.65
N PHE A 15 -17.67 14.06 -15.74
CA PHE A 15 -16.75 12.99 -15.46
C PHE A 15 -16.88 12.65 -13.97
N ILE A 16 -17.75 11.71 -13.64
CA ILE A 16 -17.71 11.06 -12.33
C ILE A 16 -16.45 10.20 -12.35
N SER A 17 -15.41 10.67 -11.68
CA SER A 17 -14.23 9.87 -11.40
C SER A 17 -14.69 8.68 -10.54
N ILE A 18 -14.84 7.52 -11.15
CA ILE A 18 -15.11 6.29 -10.42
C ILE A 18 -13.82 5.98 -9.65
N VAL A 19 -13.85 6.24 -8.34
CA VAL A 19 -12.79 5.78 -7.43
C VAL A 19 -12.93 4.27 -7.38
N SER A 20 -12.02 3.56 -8.02
CA SER A 20 -11.95 2.09 -7.94
C SER A 20 -11.07 1.73 -6.74
N TYR A 21 -11.66 1.08 -5.77
CA TYR A 21 -10.95 0.47 -4.65
C TYR A 21 -10.44 -0.93 -5.04
N SER A 22 -9.43 -1.40 -4.32
CA SER A 22 -8.94 -2.77 -4.49
C SER A 22 -9.97 -3.82 -4.07
N LEU A 23 -10.76 -3.52 -3.03
CA LEU A 23 -11.91 -4.29 -2.58
C LEU A 23 -13.15 -3.38 -2.54
N GLU A 24 -14.27 -3.84 -3.08
CA GLU A 24 -15.53 -3.11 -3.06
C GLU A 24 -16.65 -3.94 -2.45
N ILE A 25 -17.57 -3.27 -1.74
CA ILE A 25 -18.81 -3.90 -1.25
C ILE A 25 -19.92 -3.61 -2.26
N LYS A 26 -20.51 -4.68 -2.82
CA LYS A 26 -21.64 -4.60 -3.78
C LYS A 26 -22.66 -5.68 -3.45
N ASP A 27 -23.90 -5.28 -3.21
CA ASP A 27 -25.04 -6.20 -2.99
C ASP A 27 -24.77 -7.30 -1.92
N GLY A 28 -24.12 -6.93 -0.81
CA GLY A 28 -23.78 -7.87 0.27
C GLY A 28 -22.59 -8.78 -0.05
N MET A 29 -21.88 -8.51 -1.12
CA MET A 29 -20.65 -9.21 -1.51
C MET A 29 -19.44 -8.28 -1.42
N VAL A 30 -18.29 -8.82 -1.11
CA VAL A 30 -16.99 -8.16 -1.31
C VAL A 30 -16.41 -8.66 -2.63
N VAL A 31 -16.09 -7.71 -3.52
CA VAL A 31 -15.56 -8.00 -4.86
C VAL A 31 -14.17 -7.41 -4.97
N ASP A 32 -13.19 -8.18 -5.46
CA ASP A 32 -11.83 -7.71 -5.74
C ASP A 32 -11.66 -7.23 -7.20
N LYS A 33 -10.52 -6.58 -7.49
CA LYS A 33 -10.17 -6.10 -8.84
C LYS A 33 -10.17 -7.19 -9.93
N TYR A 34 -10.06 -8.46 -9.52
CA TYR A 34 -9.98 -9.62 -10.41
C TYR A 34 -11.33 -10.31 -10.59
N ASN A 35 -12.42 -9.65 -10.11
CA ASN A 35 -13.80 -10.17 -10.14
C ASN A 35 -13.99 -11.48 -9.35
N ASN A 36 -13.16 -11.73 -8.32
CA ASN A 36 -13.51 -12.73 -7.32
C ASN A 36 -14.44 -12.08 -6.31
N SER A 37 -15.36 -12.87 -5.75
CA SER A 37 -16.33 -12.35 -4.80
C SER A 37 -16.59 -13.33 -3.67
N VAL A 38 -16.82 -12.79 -2.47
CA VAL A 38 -17.20 -13.54 -1.27
C VAL A 38 -18.32 -12.79 -0.58
N GLU A 39 -19.15 -13.50 0.20
CA GLU A 39 -20.19 -12.87 1.00
C GLU A 39 -19.59 -11.93 2.05
N LEU A 40 -20.22 -10.78 2.27
CA LEU A 40 -19.90 -9.87 3.37
C LEU A 40 -20.53 -10.41 4.67
N LYS A 41 -19.81 -11.30 5.34
CA LYS A 41 -20.26 -11.94 6.60
C LYS A 41 -19.07 -12.23 7.51
N GLU A 42 -19.34 -12.67 8.73
CA GLU A 42 -18.32 -13.18 9.63
C GLU A 42 -17.79 -14.54 9.18
N TYR A 43 -16.46 -14.70 9.22
CA TYR A 43 -15.70 -15.92 8.95
C TYR A 43 -14.94 -16.35 10.20
N ASN A 44 -14.72 -17.65 10.36
CA ASN A 44 -14.12 -18.21 11.57
C ASN A 44 -12.78 -18.92 11.35
N ARG A 45 -12.45 -19.23 10.10
CA ARG A 45 -11.23 -19.97 9.74
C ARG A 45 -10.57 -19.37 8.52
N ILE A 46 -9.90 -18.25 8.73
CA ILE A 46 -9.31 -17.45 7.65
C ILE A 46 -7.86 -17.87 7.43
N VAL A 47 -7.51 -18.21 6.20
CA VAL A 47 -6.11 -18.36 5.76
C VAL A 47 -5.69 -17.07 5.06
N LEU A 48 -4.60 -16.45 5.54
CA LEU A 48 -4.11 -15.20 4.97
C LEU A 48 -2.72 -15.38 4.34
N ALA A 49 -2.62 -15.13 3.04
CA ALA A 49 -1.34 -14.94 2.35
C ALA A 49 -1.05 -13.47 2.06
N ASP A 50 -1.88 -12.56 2.57
CA ASP A 50 -1.66 -11.12 2.55
C ASP A 50 -1.11 -10.63 3.90
N PRO A 51 0.15 -10.15 3.94
CA PRO A 51 0.74 -9.63 5.17
C PRO A 51 0.03 -8.43 5.78
N ALA A 52 -0.62 -7.58 4.97
CA ALA A 52 -1.40 -6.46 5.49
C ALA A 52 -2.63 -6.94 6.25
N GLY A 53 -3.36 -7.89 5.67
CA GLY A 53 -4.52 -8.51 6.31
C GLY A 53 -4.17 -9.20 7.62
N ILE A 54 -3.02 -9.88 7.69
CA ILE A 54 -2.55 -10.49 8.94
C ILE A 54 -2.36 -9.41 10.03
N GLU A 55 -1.68 -8.31 9.71
CA GLU A 55 -1.47 -7.22 10.66
C GLU A 55 -2.80 -6.56 11.08
N ILE A 56 -3.73 -6.37 10.15
CA ILE A 56 -5.05 -5.81 10.44
C ILE A 56 -5.83 -6.71 11.40
N LEU A 57 -5.88 -8.03 11.17
CA LEU A 57 -6.59 -8.94 12.07
C LEU A 57 -6.02 -8.90 13.49
N TYR A 58 -4.71 -8.79 13.66
CA TYR A 58 -4.08 -8.58 14.97
C TYR A 58 -4.47 -7.24 15.60
N MET A 59 -4.55 -6.18 14.82
CA MET A 59 -4.97 -4.86 15.30
C MET A 59 -6.43 -4.83 15.72
N LEU A 60 -7.27 -5.65 15.08
CA LEU A 60 -8.68 -5.85 15.43
C LEU A 60 -8.88 -6.77 16.65
N GLY A 61 -7.82 -7.44 17.14
CA GLY A 61 -7.97 -8.48 18.17
C GLY A 61 -8.73 -9.72 17.68
N ALA A 62 -8.57 -10.04 16.40
CA ALA A 62 -9.25 -11.15 15.71
C ALA A 62 -8.27 -12.26 15.32
N GLU A 63 -7.17 -12.41 16.06
CA GLU A 63 -6.15 -13.43 15.79
C GLU A 63 -6.66 -14.87 15.95
N ASP A 64 -7.72 -15.09 16.72
CA ASP A 64 -8.41 -16.36 16.89
C ASP A 64 -9.09 -16.86 15.59
N LYS A 65 -9.38 -15.95 14.66
CA LYS A 65 -9.92 -16.28 13.33
C LYS A 65 -8.84 -16.74 12.34
N ILE A 66 -7.56 -16.56 12.66
CA ILE A 66 -6.44 -16.92 11.77
C ILE A 66 -6.14 -18.42 11.87
N ALA A 67 -6.50 -19.20 10.85
CA ALA A 67 -6.21 -20.63 10.79
C ALA A 67 -4.74 -20.90 10.39
N ALA A 68 -4.20 -20.16 9.42
CA ALA A 68 -2.80 -20.23 8.98
C ALA A 68 -2.43 -18.99 8.16
N ILE A 69 -1.12 -18.77 8.00
CA ILE A 69 -0.59 -17.63 7.23
C ILE A 69 0.40 -18.04 6.15
N GLY A 70 0.49 -17.24 5.10
CA GLY A 70 1.66 -17.20 4.23
C GLY A 70 2.81 -16.49 4.92
N LYS A 71 4.04 -16.98 4.76
CA LYS A 71 5.26 -16.37 5.31
C LYS A 71 6.09 -15.67 4.23
N THR A 72 6.85 -14.66 4.63
CA THR A 72 7.80 -13.96 3.76
C THR A 72 9.11 -13.75 4.49
N PHE A 73 10.23 -13.84 3.76
CA PHE A 73 11.56 -13.53 4.27
C PHE A 73 11.96 -12.08 3.97
N MET A 74 11.19 -11.37 3.16
CA MET A 74 11.53 -10.01 2.71
C MET A 74 11.25 -8.94 3.77
N SER A 75 10.27 -9.17 4.63
CA SER A 75 9.89 -8.23 5.69
C SER A 75 9.22 -8.97 6.84
N LYS A 76 9.30 -8.39 8.04
CA LYS A 76 8.63 -8.92 9.23
C LYS A 76 7.13 -8.60 9.18
N ILE A 77 6.28 -9.54 9.62
CA ILE A 77 4.84 -9.34 9.79
C ILE A 77 4.58 -9.12 11.29
N GLN A 78 3.94 -8.04 11.63
CA GLN A 78 3.70 -7.70 13.03
C GLN A 78 2.38 -8.31 13.57
N PRO A 79 2.34 -8.64 14.87
CA PRO A 79 3.44 -8.69 15.85
C PRO A 79 4.31 -9.95 15.66
N VAL A 80 5.62 -9.76 15.50
CA VAL A 80 6.56 -10.81 15.05
C VAL A 80 6.54 -12.05 15.94
N GLU A 81 6.50 -11.85 17.28
CA GLU A 81 6.52 -12.96 18.26
C GLU A 81 5.29 -13.86 18.15
N LYS A 82 4.15 -13.30 17.73
CA LYS A 82 2.89 -14.02 17.54
C LYS A 82 2.83 -14.64 16.15
N THR A 83 3.07 -13.87 15.10
CA THR A 83 2.95 -14.33 13.70
C THR A 83 3.95 -15.41 13.33
N ASN A 84 5.17 -15.40 13.93
CA ASN A 84 6.15 -16.47 13.72
C ASN A 84 5.68 -17.84 14.23
N LYS A 85 4.79 -17.88 15.22
CA LYS A 85 4.25 -19.11 15.82
C LYS A 85 3.05 -19.67 15.08
N LEU A 86 2.42 -18.89 14.19
CA LEU A 86 1.27 -19.33 13.44
C LEU A 86 1.61 -20.45 12.45
N PRO A 87 0.68 -21.39 12.22
CA PRO A 87 0.77 -22.37 11.16
C PRO A 87 1.03 -21.69 9.80
N SER A 88 1.75 -22.35 8.90
CA SER A 88 2.14 -21.76 7.63
C SER A 88 1.67 -22.57 6.44
N VAL A 89 1.06 -21.88 5.48
CA VAL A 89 0.75 -22.42 4.14
C VAL A 89 1.89 -22.26 3.12
N GLY A 90 3.07 -21.85 3.56
CA GLY A 90 4.25 -21.64 2.70
C GLY A 90 4.52 -20.17 2.44
N ASN A 91 5.12 -19.86 1.28
CA ASN A 91 5.47 -18.48 0.91
C ASN A 91 4.24 -17.69 0.42
N ILE A 92 4.16 -16.40 0.77
CA ILE A 92 3.08 -15.50 0.32
C ILE A 92 2.95 -15.38 -1.19
N THR A 93 4.02 -15.65 -1.96
CA THR A 93 3.99 -15.57 -3.42
C THR A 93 3.43 -16.82 -4.08
N LYS A 94 3.52 -17.97 -3.41
CA LYS A 94 3.03 -19.26 -3.88
C LYS A 94 2.63 -20.13 -2.69
N PRO A 95 1.51 -19.83 -2.02
CA PRO A 95 0.99 -20.67 -0.94
C PRO A 95 0.64 -22.09 -1.46
N SER A 96 0.88 -23.11 -0.64
CA SER A 96 0.55 -24.50 -0.98
C SER A 96 -0.95 -24.74 -0.85
N ILE A 97 -1.58 -25.14 -1.94
CA ILE A 97 -3.01 -25.50 -1.97
C ILE A 97 -3.30 -26.64 -1.00
N GLU A 98 -2.46 -27.67 -0.94
CA GLU A 98 -2.63 -28.81 -0.03
C GLU A 98 -2.65 -28.37 1.44
N LYS A 99 -1.71 -27.47 1.81
CA LYS A 99 -1.69 -26.90 3.16
C LYS A 99 -2.90 -26.00 3.42
N ILE A 100 -3.33 -25.18 2.47
CA ILE A 100 -4.55 -24.38 2.61
C ILE A 100 -5.74 -25.30 2.93
N LEU A 101 -5.94 -26.35 2.13
CA LEU A 101 -7.04 -27.31 2.32
C LEU A 101 -6.97 -28.02 3.67
N SER A 102 -5.78 -28.38 4.17
CA SER A 102 -5.61 -29.05 5.45
C SER A 102 -6.11 -28.22 6.65
N PHE A 103 -6.22 -26.90 6.51
CA PHE A 103 -6.81 -26.01 7.52
C PHE A 103 -8.33 -25.84 7.36
N SER A 104 -8.97 -26.41 6.32
CA SER A 104 -10.41 -26.29 6.06
C SER A 104 -10.91 -24.85 6.21
N PRO A 105 -10.34 -23.87 5.47
CA PRO A 105 -10.71 -22.47 5.61
C PRO A 105 -12.12 -22.20 5.09
N ASP A 106 -12.83 -21.28 5.72
CA ASP A 106 -14.07 -20.70 5.22
C ASP A 106 -13.82 -19.43 4.37
N LEU A 107 -12.60 -18.84 4.48
CA LEU A 107 -12.12 -17.75 3.62
C LEU A 107 -10.60 -17.83 3.42
N VAL A 108 -10.15 -17.52 2.21
CA VAL A 108 -8.72 -17.32 1.90
C VAL A 108 -8.51 -15.89 1.40
N ILE A 109 -7.57 -15.16 2.02
CA ILE A 109 -7.18 -13.83 1.57
C ILE A 109 -5.77 -13.92 0.99
N LEU A 110 -5.67 -13.67 -0.32
CA LEU A 110 -4.42 -13.69 -1.09
C LEU A 110 -3.92 -12.27 -1.30
N ASN A 111 -2.65 -12.13 -1.68
CA ASN A 111 -2.07 -10.90 -2.23
C ASN A 111 -1.88 -11.03 -3.75
N THR A 112 -1.51 -9.93 -4.43
CA THR A 112 -1.32 -9.88 -5.89
C THR A 112 -0.19 -10.78 -6.41
N MET A 113 0.78 -11.15 -5.58
CA MET A 113 1.86 -12.07 -5.97
C MET A 113 1.39 -13.53 -6.03
N SER A 114 0.22 -13.86 -5.49
CA SER A 114 -0.33 -15.21 -5.41
C SER A 114 -1.61 -15.41 -6.24
N ILE A 115 -1.86 -14.59 -7.26
CA ILE A 115 -3.04 -14.66 -8.16
C ILE A 115 -3.22 -16.08 -8.72
N SER A 116 -2.14 -16.73 -9.17
CA SER A 116 -2.18 -18.10 -9.70
C SER A 116 -2.69 -19.15 -8.69
N THR A 117 -2.56 -18.90 -7.38
CA THR A 117 -3.15 -19.71 -6.32
C THR A 117 -4.68 -19.55 -6.32
N GLY A 118 -5.18 -18.33 -6.58
CA GLY A 118 -6.61 -18.04 -6.71
C GLY A 118 -7.30 -18.88 -7.78
N ASP A 119 -6.67 -19.09 -8.95
CA ASP A 119 -7.20 -19.95 -10.01
C ASP A 119 -7.43 -21.40 -9.53
N SER A 120 -6.54 -21.90 -8.69
CA SER A 120 -6.67 -23.24 -8.11
C SER A 120 -7.78 -23.30 -7.05
N LEU A 121 -7.89 -22.27 -6.20
CA LEU A 121 -8.96 -22.17 -5.19
C LEU A 121 -10.34 -22.08 -5.88
N LYS A 122 -10.45 -21.34 -6.97
CA LYS A 122 -11.67 -21.21 -7.76
C LYS A 122 -12.16 -22.57 -8.29
N LYS A 123 -11.24 -23.40 -8.84
CA LYS A 123 -11.55 -24.76 -9.30
C LYS A 123 -12.04 -25.66 -8.17
N LEU A 124 -11.52 -25.46 -6.96
CA LEU A 124 -11.88 -26.20 -5.75
C LEU A 124 -13.09 -25.62 -5.01
N LYS A 125 -13.68 -24.52 -5.53
CA LYS A 125 -14.82 -23.81 -4.93
C LYS A 125 -14.56 -23.34 -3.49
N ILE A 126 -13.30 -22.98 -3.18
CA ILE A 126 -12.90 -22.38 -1.92
C ILE A 126 -13.12 -20.87 -2.00
N PRO A 127 -13.86 -20.24 -1.06
CA PRO A 127 -14.04 -18.80 -1.03
C PRO A 127 -12.71 -18.07 -0.88
N PHE A 128 -12.42 -17.12 -1.78
CA PHE A 128 -11.21 -16.31 -1.68
C PHE A 128 -11.39 -14.94 -2.30
N ILE A 129 -10.56 -14.00 -1.84
CA ILE A 129 -10.35 -12.68 -2.46
C ILE A 129 -8.85 -12.41 -2.56
N ILE A 130 -8.51 -11.51 -3.48
CA ILE A 130 -7.16 -10.98 -3.64
C ILE A 130 -7.16 -9.54 -3.10
N SER A 131 -6.45 -9.33 -1.99
CA SER A 131 -6.26 -8.02 -1.39
C SER A 131 -5.08 -7.32 -2.03
N GLU A 132 -5.26 -6.07 -2.36
CA GLU A 132 -4.24 -5.16 -2.87
C GLU A 132 -4.38 -3.82 -2.15
N THR A 133 -3.30 -3.08 -1.98
CA THR A 133 -3.32 -1.74 -1.42
C THR A 133 -2.39 -0.86 -2.23
N GLU A 134 -2.95 -0.03 -3.06
CA GLU A 134 -2.22 0.93 -3.90
C GLU A 134 -2.40 2.35 -3.39
N LYS A 135 -3.50 2.62 -2.66
CA LYS A 135 -3.89 3.93 -2.16
C LYS A 135 -4.10 3.93 -0.66
N ILE A 136 -3.99 5.09 -0.06
CA ILE A 136 -4.30 5.29 1.37
C ILE A 136 -5.76 4.90 1.66
N ASP A 137 -6.68 5.22 0.76
CA ASP A 137 -8.11 4.91 0.91
C ASP A 137 -8.40 3.41 0.90
N ASP A 138 -7.58 2.58 0.23
CA ASP A 138 -7.72 1.12 0.27
C ASP A 138 -7.53 0.58 1.69
N ILE A 139 -6.67 1.22 2.51
CA ILE A 139 -6.44 0.82 3.91
C ILE A 139 -7.72 0.99 4.73
N PHE A 140 -8.41 2.11 4.55
CA PHE A 140 -9.68 2.39 5.22
C PHE A 140 -10.77 1.41 4.78
N LYS A 141 -10.80 1.08 3.47
CA LYS A 141 -11.76 0.12 2.93
C LYS A 141 -11.48 -1.30 3.44
N ASN A 142 -10.21 -1.69 3.50
CA ASN A 142 -9.81 -2.98 4.06
C ASN A 142 -10.16 -3.10 5.55
N LEU A 143 -10.01 -2.03 6.34
CA LEU A 143 -10.44 -2.00 7.75
C LEU A 143 -11.94 -2.26 7.89
N GLU A 144 -12.78 -1.58 7.10
CA GLU A 144 -14.23 -1.78 7.07
C GLU A 144 -14.56 -3.25 6.77
N ILE A 145 -14.02 -3.79 5.68
CA ILE A 145 -14.28 -5.15 5.22
C ILE A 145 -13.79 -6.20 6.23
N TYR A 146 -12.60 -6.04 6.77
CA TYR A 146 -12.04 -7.00 7.73
C TYR A 146 -12.73 -6.93 9.10
N GLY A 147 -13.25 -5.74 9.48
CA GLY A 147 -14.14 -5.59 10.63
C GLY A 147 -15.41 -6.44 10.47
N GLU A 148 -16.02 -6.43 9.28
CA GLU A 148 -17.18 -7.28 8.94
C GLU A 148 -16.81 -8.77 8.94
N PHE A 149 -15.69 -9.14 8.28
CA PHE A 149 -15.23 -10.52 8.16
C PHE A 149 -14.89 -11.17 9.49
N THR A 150 -14.60 -10.39 10.52
CA THR A 150 -14.18 -10.86 11.84
C THR A 150 -15.17 -10.59 12.95
N GLY A 151 -16.27 -9.88 12.68
CA GLY A 151 -17.22 -9.42 13.69
C GLY A 151 -16.68 -8.31 14.60
N LYS A 152 -15.58 -7.63 14.16
CA LYS A 152 -14.84 -6.60 14.92
C LYS A 152 -15.05 -5.19 14.36
N LYS A 153 -16.32 -4.85 14.07
CA LYS A 153 -16.68 -3.54 13.50
C LYS A 153 -16.29 -2.36 14.38
N ALA A 154 -16.55 -2.46 15.69
CA ALA A 154 -16.26 -1.35 16.60
C ALA A 154 -14.74 -1.08 16.72
N GLU A 155 -13.92 -2.15 16.74
CA GLU A 155 -12.48 -2.05 16.74
C GLU A 155 -11.97 -1.49 15.41
N ALA A 156 -12.55 -1.92 14.29
CA ALA A 156 -12.23 -1.38 12.95
C ALA A 156 -12.57 0.11 12.85
N ASP A 157 -13.74 0.52 13.32
CA ASP A 157 -14.15 1.93 13.35
C ASP A 157 -13.22 2.77 14.22
N ALA A 158 -12.79 2.28 15.37
CA ALA A 158 -11.84 3.01 16.22
C ALA A 158 -10.49 3.24 15.52
N ILE A 159 -9.94 2.22 14.84
CA ILE A 159 -8.69 2.33 14.07
C ILE A 159 -8.89 3.25 12.85
N TYR A 160 -10.05 3.15 12.18
CA TYR A 160 -10.43 4.02 11.07
C TYR A 160 -10.42 5.49 11.50
N GLN A 161 -11.07 5.85 12.62
CA GLN A 161 -11.15 7.22 13.11
C GLN A 161 -9.77 7.77 13.51
N ASP A 162 -8.91 6.97 14.16
CA ASP A 162 -7.54 7.38 14.46
C ASP A 162 -6.75 7.65 13.17
N GLY A 163 -6.78 6.72 12.22
CA GLY A 163 -6.11 6.88 10.93
C GLY A 163 -6.60 8.10 10.15
N LYS A 164 -7.93 8.30 10.11
CA LYS A 164 -8.54 9.46 9.45
C LYS A 164 -8.08 10.77 10.07
N LYS A 165 -8.07 10.86 11.39
CA LYS A 165 -7.57 12.03 12.13
C LYS A 165 -6.11 12.35 11.79
N ARG A 166 -5.24 11.32 11.70
CA ARG A 166 -3.82 11.48 11.33
C ARG A 166 -3.67 12.02 9.91
N VAL A 167 -4.38 11.41 8.95
CA VAL A 167 -4.39 11.83 7.54
C VAL A 167 -4.88 13.27 7.39
N ASP A 168 -6.01 13.62 8.02
CA ASP A 168 -6.57 14.97 7.98
C ASP A 168 -5.64 16.00 8.64
N THR A 169 -4.95 15.63 9.74
CA THR A 169 -3.96 16.49 10.39
C THR A 169 -2.78 16.78 9.47
N LEU A 170 -2.24 15.76 8.77
CA LEU A 170 -1.17 15.94 7.80
C LEU A 170 -1.62 16.82 6.64
N LYS A 171 -2.83 16.58 6.11
CA LYS A 171 -3.41 17.38 5.04
C LYS A 171 -3.52 18.86 5.43
N ALA A 172 -4.04 19.16 6.62
CA ALA A 172 -4.16 20.53 7.12
C ALA A 172 -2.79 21.22 7.30
N LYS A 173 -1.74 20.47 7.69
CA LYS A 173 -0.36 21.00 7.75
C LYS A 173 0.17 21.34 6.36
N LEU A 174 -0.03 20.44 5.38
CA LEU A 174 0.42 20.63 4.00
C LEU A 174 -0.31 21.78 3.29
N GLU A 175 -1.58 21.99 3.57
CA GLU A 175 -2.35 23.14 3.06
C GLU A 175 -1.81 24.48 3.57
N LYS A 176 -1.38 24.52 4.84
CA LYS A 176 -0.76 25.73 5.43
C LYS A 176 0.67 25.95 4.95
N GLU A 177 1.42 24.88 4.83
CA GLU A 177 2.83 24.91 4.52
C GLU A 177 3.24 23.76 3.59
N PRO A 178 3.05 23.92 2.25
CA PRO A 178 3.45 22.92 1.26
C PRO A 178 4.95 22.62 1.31
N LEU A 179 5.32 21.35 1.17
CA LEU A 179 6.74 20.94 1.21
C LEU A 179 7.52 21.42 -0.02
N ASN A 180 6.94 21.30 -1.22
CA ASN A 180 7.55 21.72 -2.49
C ASN A 180 8.94 21.08 -2.73
N LEU A 181 9.13 19.86 -2.28
CA LEU A 181 10.36 19.09 -2.45
C LEU A 181 10.22 18.09 -3.60
N LYS A 182 11.36 17.64 -4.11
CA LYS A 182 11.43 16.52 -5.05
C LYS A 182 12.43 15.47 -4.58
N GLY A 183 12.10 14.20 -4.81
CA GLY A 183 12.96 13.10 -4.37
C GLY A 183 12.50 11.76 -4.91
N ALA A 184 13.01 10.70 -4.32
CA ALA A 184 12.57 9.33 -4.60
C ALA A 184 12.70 8.44 -3.38
N ILE A 185 11.86 7.39 -3.34
CA ILE A 185 12.03 6.25 -2.44
C ILE A 185 12.64 5.12 -3.26
N LEU A 186 13.85 4.69 -2.88
CA LEU A 186 14.63 3.69 -3.59
C LEU A 186 14.42 2.30 -2.98
N TYR A 187 14.29 1.29 -3.85
CA TYR A 187 14.16 -0.11 -3.49
C TYR A 187 15.53 -0.81 -3.33
N VAL A 188 16.46 -0.48 -4.23
CA VAL A 188 17.84 -0.98 -4.30
C VAL A 188 18.70 0.06 -5.00
N THR A 189 19.99 0.06 -4.72
CA THR A 189 20.93 1.06 -5.27
C THR A 189 21.74 0.58 -6.48
N THR A 190 21.75 -0.74 -6.78
CA THR A 190 22.52 -1.30 -7.90
C THR A 190 21.79 -2.50 -8.52
N PRO A 191 21.10 -2.33 -9.68
CA PRO A 191 20.79 -1.04 -10.31
C PRO A 191 19.90 -0.18 -9.40
N MET A 192 19.88 1.14 -9.62
CA MET A 192 19.07 2.04 -8.81
C MET A 192 17.60 1.91 -9.21
N LEU A 193 16.83 1.14 -8.43
CA LEU A 193 15.40 0.96 -8.61
C LEU A 193 14.62 1.83 -7.63
N ALA A 194 13.58 2.50 -8.10
CA ALA A 194 12.71 3.33 -7.29
C ALA A 194 11.24 2.88 -7.35
N PHE A 195 10.43 3.44 -6.49
CA PHE A 195 8.98 3.33 -6.55
C PHE A 195 8.42 4.49 -7.39
N ASN A 196 7.57 4.18 -8.38
CA ASN A 196 6.86 5.16 -9.19
C ASN A 196 5.51 5.56 -8.55
N ASP A 197 4.76 6.44 -9.22
CA ASP A 197 3.48 6.97 -8.72
C ASP A 197 2.32 5.96 -8.75
N GLU A 198 2.48 4.81 -9.40
CA GLU A 198 1.51 3.70 -9.37
C GLU A 198 1.64 2.82 -8.12
N SER A 199 2.65 3.07 -7.28
CA SER A 199 2.92 2.31 -6.06
C SER A 199 2.41 3.03 -4.81
N LEU A 200 2.18 2.29 -3.71
CA LEU A 200 1.80 2.88 -2.42
C LEU A 200 2.83 3.91 -1.90
N PRO A 201 4.17 3.70 -1.99
CA PRO A 201 5.14 4.76 -1.67
C PRO A 201 5.01 6.00 -2.55
N GLY A 202 4.72 5.83 -3.84
CA GLY A 202 4.48 6.96 -4.75
C GLY A 202 3.20 7.71 -4.40
N GLU A 203 2.12 6.99 -4.03
CA GLU A 203 0.89 7.60 -3.52
C GLU A 203 1.15 8.45 -2.27
N ILE A 204 1.98 7.96 -1.34
CA ILE A 204 2.36 8.70 -0.13
C ILE A 204 3.14 9.98 -0.50
N MET A 205 4.10 9.89 -1.42
CA MET A 205 4.84 11.06 -1.90
C MET A 205 3.89 12.09 -2.52
N ARG A 206 2.94 11.65 -3.35
CA ARG A 206 1.92 12.50 -3.96
C ARG A 206 1.02 13.15 -2.89
N PHE A 207 0.54 12.37 -1.90
CA PHE A 207 -0.25 12.87 -0.78
C PHE A 207 0.51 13.97 -0.01
N LEU A 208 1.81 13.79 0.21
CA LEU A 208 2.68 14.77 0.87
C LEU A 208 3.05 15.97 -0.02
N GLY A 209 2.57 16.04 -1.26
CA GLY A 209 2.88 17.12 -2.20
C GLY A 209 4.34 17.14 -2.66
N VAL A 210 4.98 15.96 -2.69
CA VAL A 210 6.38 15.79 -3.11
C VAL A 210 6.42 15.30 -4.55
N LYS A 211 7.24 15.95 -5.39
CA LYS A 211 7.50 15.46 -6.75
C LYS A 211 8.37 14.20 -6.70
N ASN A 212 7.82 13.08 -7.11
CA ASN A 212 8.58 11.85 -7.29
C ASN A 212 9.36 11.89 -8.61
N ILE A 213 10.69 11.85 -8.58
CA ILE A 213 11.53 11.87 -9.80
C ILE A 213 11.42 10.58 -10.63
N ALA A 214 10.87 9.52 -10.06
CA ALA A 214 10.57 8.27 -10.74
C ALA A 214 9.08 8.13 -11.13
N GLY A 215 8.24 9.16 -10.84
CA GLY A 215 6.78 9.08 -10.89
C GLY A 215 6.24 8.58 -12.23
N ASP A 216 6.70 9.16 -13.33
CA ASP A 216 6.23 8.84 -14.69
C ASP A 216 6.97 7.68 -15.36
N LEU A 217 7.94 7.05 -14.69
CA LEU A 217 8.69 5.94 -15.25
C LEU A 217 7.84 4.67 -15.28
N LYS A 218 7.91 3.93 -16.38
CA LYS A 218 7.13 2.69 -16.57
C LYS A 218 7.69 1.52 -15.78
N GLY A 219 6.78 0.65 -15.34
CA GLY A 219 7.07 -0.58 -14.60
C GLY A 219 6.96 -0.38 -13.09
N SER A 220 6.71 -1.46 -12.35
CA SER A 220 6.45 -1.42 -10.91
C SER A 220 7.63 -0.91 -10.07
N ARG A 221 8.87 -1.06 -10.58
CA ARG A 221 10.12 -0.61 -9.96
C ARG A 221 11.09 -0.16 -11.03
N PRO A 222 10.88 1.04 -11.59
CA PRO A 222 11.71 1.55 -12.69
C PRO A 222 13.15 1.84 -12.26
N ILE A 223 14.04 1.80 -13.25
CA ILE A 223 15.44 2.18 -13.07
C ILE A 223 15.56 3.69 -13.18
N ILE A 224 16.15 4.32 -12.16
CA ILE A 224 16.64 5.70 -12.26
C ILE A 224 18.06 5.65 -12.83
N SER A 225 18.23 6.14 -14.08
CA SER A 225 19.56 6.29 -14.66
C SER A 225 20.35 7.40 -13.95
N GLN A 226 21.68 7.35 -14.02
CA GLN A 226 22.53 8.41 -13.45
C GLN A 226 22.23 9.78 -14.09
N ASP A 227 21.95 9.81 -15.40
CA ASP A 227 21.63 11.05 -16.12
C ASP A 227 20.29 11.62 -15.64
N LEU A 228 19.28 10.78 -15.44
CA LEU A 228 18.00 11.21 -14.88
C LEU A 228 18.19 11.78 -13.48
N LEU A 229 18.92 11.05 -12.61
CA LEU A 229 19.17 11.47 -11.24
C LEU A 229 19.86 12.84 -11.17
N ILE A 230 20.91 13.06 -11.99
CA ILE A 230 21.65 14.32 -12.03
C ILE A 230 20.78 15.44 -12.60
N ARG A 231 20.03 15.17 -13.68
CA ARG A 231 19.13 16.15 -14.31
C ARG A 231 18.01 16.59 -13.38
N GLU A 232 17.36 15.64 -12.72
CA GLU A 232 16.28 15.94 -11.78
C GLU A 232 16.82 16.58 -10.49
N ASN A 233 18.06 16.30 -10.11
CA ASN A 233 18.73 16.88 -8.94
C ASN A 233 17.82 16.88 -7.69
N PRO A 234 17.48 15.71 -7.12
CA PRO A 234 16.54 15.59 -6.02
C PRO A 234 17.03 16.30 -4.76
N ASP A 235 16.08 16.78 -3.94
CA ASP A 235 16.33 17.41 -2.64
C ASP A 235 16.60 16.37 -1.55
N PHE A 236 16.03 15.16 -1.70
CA PHE A 236 16.25 14.01 -0.81
C PHE A 236 16.20 12.68 -1.57
N LEU A 237 16.78 11.65 -0.97
CA LEU A 237 16.57 10.25 -1.33
C LEU A 237 16.30 9.44 -0.08
N ALA A 238 15.25 8.65 -0.09
CA ALA A 238 14.90 7.71 0.98
C ALA A 238 15.18 6.28 0.53
N GLY A 239 15.77 5.47 1.40
CA GLY A 239 16.02 4.05 1.16
C GLY A 239 14.97 3.17 1.80
N ALA A 240 14.57 2.09 1.11
CA ALA A 240 13.71 1.04 1.60
C ALA A 240 14.29 -0.36 1.25
N MET A 241 13.69 -1.42 1.74
CA MET A 241 13.97 -2.82 1.42
C MET A 241 15.43 -3.26 1.65
N SER A 242 16.24 -3.36 0.59
CA SER A 242 17.64 -3.79 0.68
C SER A 242 18.58 -2.70 1.17
N ILE A 243 18.13 -1.44 1.19
CA ILE A 243 18.88 -0.30 1.67
C ILE A 243 18.66 -0.20 3.18
N LYS A 244 19.71 -0.33 3.98
CA LYS A 244 19.62 -0.45 5.45
C LYS A 244 20.17 0.75 6.19
N SER A 245 20.99 1.56 5.53
CA SER A 245 21.57 2.76 6.12
C SER A 245 21.62 3.91 5.11
N PRO A 246 21.66 5.18 5.54
CA PRO A 246 21.89 6.31 4.65
C PRO A 246 23.19 6.18 3.83
N ASP A 247 24.22 5.51 4.36
CA ASP A 247 25.49 5.30 3.67
C ASP A 247 25.35 4.39 2.44
N ASP A 248 24.39 3.45 2.43
CA ASP A 248 24.09 2.62 1.26
C ASP A 248 23.62 3.47 0.06
N LEU A 249 23.06 4.66 0.32
CA LEU A 249 22.62 5.62 -0.69
C LEU A 249 23.76 6.47 -1.27
N LYS A 250 24.92 6.57 -0.60
CA LYS A 250 26.06 7.44 -1.00
C LYS A 250 26.79 6.88 -2.23
N LYS A 251 26.10 6.80 -3.36
CA LYS A 251 26.71 6.47 -4.66
C LYS A 251 27.27 7.70 -5.35
N SER A 252 28.28 7.53 -6.20
CA SER A 252 28.99 8.66 -6.86
C SER A 252 28.06 9.65 -7.59
N ALA A 253 27.00 9.16 -8.24
CA ALA A 253 25.99 10.00 -8.87
C ALA A 253 25.12 10.74 -7.85
N VAL A 254 24.75 10.10 -6.74
CA VAL A 254 23.96 10.71 -5.65
C VAL A 254 24.71 11.88 -5.03
N LEU A 255 26.01 11.72 -4.75
CA LEU A 255 26.85 12.76 -4.16
C LEU A 255 26.96 14.04 -4.99
N LYS A 256 26.59 13.98 -6.29
CA LYS A 256 26.55 15.15 -7.17
C LYS A 256 25.23 15.92 -7.09
N THR A 257 24.18 15.35 -6.49
CA THR A 257 22.85 15.96 -6.32
C THR A 257 22.75 16.80 -5.06
N THR A 258 21.69 17.61 -4.96
CA THR A 258 21.33 18.36 -3.75
C THR A 258 21.16 17.41 -2.55
N ALA A 259 20.47 16.27 -2.75
CA ALA A 259 20.28 15.24 -1.73
C ALA A 259 21.62 14.74 -1.15
N GLY A 260 22.58 14.44 -2.02
CA GLY A 260 23.89 13.94 -1.59
C GLY A 260 24.77 15.01 -0.95
N LYS A 261 24.80 16.22 -1.49
CA LYS A 261 25.59 17.35 -0.99
C LYS A 261 25.15 17.82 0.39
N ASN A 262 23.83 17.80 0.65
CA ASN A 262 23.23 18.25 1.90
C ASN A 262 22.99 17.09 2.88
N GLU A 263 23.43 15.87 2.53
CA GLU A 263 23.22 14.65 3.32
C GLU A 263 21.73 14.39 3.64
N ASN A 264 20.83 14.76 2.75
CA ASN A 264 19.40 14.50 2.85
C ASN A 264 19.07 13.07 2.39
N LEU A 265 19.72 12.12 3.04
CA LEU A 265 19.65 10.69 2.77
C LEU A 265 19.16 10.00 4.04
N PHE A 266 18.06 9.25 3.97
CA PHE A 266 17.48 8.59 5.13
C PHE A 266 16.79 7.26 4.77
N ILE A 267 16.34 6.52 5.76
CA ILE A 267 15.69 5.22 5.59
C ILE A 267 14.25 5.31 6.08
N VAL A 268 13.33 4.77 5.28
CA VAL A 268 11.93 4.56 5.66
C VAL A 268 11.70 3.11 6.08
N ASP A 269 10.80 2.89 7.03
CA ASP A 269 10.47 1.53 7.48
C ASP A 269 9.68 0.76 6.40
N SER A 270 10.40 -0.12 5.70
CA SER A 270 9.82 -0.94 4.63
C SER A 270 8.65 -1.81 5.10
N SER A 271 8.64 -2.21 6.38
CA SER A 271 7.54 -3.00 6.95
C SER A 271 6.27 -2.20 7.18
N LYS A 272 6.32 -0.88 7.04
CA LYS A 272 5.19 0.04 7.17
C LYS A 272 4.85 0.69 5.82
N ILE A 273 5.84 1.32 5.16
CA ILE A 273 5.59 2.12 3.93
C ILE A 273 5.16 1.27 2.73
N LEU A 274 5.48 -0.03 2.73
CA LEU A 274 5.11 -0.98 1.67
C LEU A 274 3.93 -1.88 2.07
N ARG A 275 3.40 -1.66 3.27
CA ARG A 275 2.47 -2.60 3.89
C ARG A 275 1.03 -2.10 3.82
N GLY A 276 0.26 -1.92 3.17
CA GLY A 276 -1.15 -1.49 3.18
C GLY A 276 -1.94 -1.77 4.47
N SER A 277 -1.31 -1.57 5.63
CA SER A 277 -1.94 -1.69 6.95
C SER A 277 -1.98 -0.34 7.66
N PRO A 278 -2.84 -0.13 8.68
CA PRO A 278 -2.94 1.15 9.41
C PRO A 278 -1.64 1.64 10.04
N ARG A 279 -0.64 0.77 10.21
CA ARG A 279 0.70 1.16 10.66
C ARG A 279 1.39 2.13 9.71
N LEU A 280 0.90 2.23 8.47
CA LEU A 280 1.36 3.20 7.50
C LEU A 280 1.18 4.64 7.97
N PHE A 281 0.08 4.95 8.66
CA PHE A 281 -0.23 6.33 9.07
C PHE A 281 0.87 6.92 9.98
N GLU A 282 1.42 6.11 10.89
CA GLU A 282 2.57 6.51 11.73
C GLU A 282 3.83 6.77 10.87
N GLU A 283 4.08 5.93 9.86
CA GLU A 283 5.24 6.10 8.99
C GLU A 283 5.10 7.32 8.08
N MET A 284 3.89 7.65 7.63
CA MET A 284 3.62 8.89 6.90
C MET A 284 3.95 10.13 7.73
N GLU A 285 3.59 10.14 9.02
CA GLU A 285 3.94 11.24 9.94
C GLU A 285 5.45 11.37 10.13
N LYS A 286 6.17 10.26 10.29
CA LYS A 286 7.64 10.25 10.36
C LYS A 286 8.29 10.77 9.09
N PHE A 287 7.81 10.28 7.94
CA PHE A 287 8.31 10.71 6.65
C PHE A 287 8.06 12.21 6.43
N TYR A 288 6.86 12.71 6.76
CA TYR A 288 6.56 14.14 6.73
C TYR A 288 7.54 14.95 7.60
N ASN A 289 7.82 14.51 8.82
CA ASN A 289 8.72 15.23 9.74
C ASN A 289 10.17 15.28 9.19
N GLU A 290 10.68 14.20 8.59
CA GLU A 290 11.98 14.20 7.91
C GLU A 290 12.01 15.23 6.77
N LEU A 291 10.94 15.29 5.97
CA LEU A 291 10.83 16.24 4.85
C LEU A 291 10.75 17.69 5.34
N VAL A 292 10.09 17.96 6.46
CA VAL A 292 10.07 19.30 7.08
C VAL A 292 11.47 19.73 7.53
N ILE A 293 12.25 18.81 8.12
CA ILE A 293 13.64 19.09 8.48
C ILE A 293 14.47 19.45 7.25
N ILE A 294 14.30 18.73 6.15
CA ILE A 294 15.01 18.96 4.89
C ILE A 294 14.61 20.30 4.27
N LYS A 295 13.33 20.64 4.30
CA LYS A 295 12.81 21.90 3.77
C LYS A 295 13.39 23.13 4.50
N ASN A 296 13.67 23.00 5.79
CA ASN A 296 14.11 24.08 6.65
C ASN A 296 15.65 24.23 6.76
N LYS A 297 16.41 23.37 6.05
CA LYS A 297 17.88 23.52 5.89
C LYS A 297 18.22 24.52 4.81
#